data_6e099e03c0041e24f7b5e5b114b30994
#
_entry.id   6e099e03c0041e24f7b5e5b114b30994
#
_cell.length_a   1.000
_cell.length_b   1.000
_cell.length_c   1.000
_cell.angle_alpha   90.00
_cell.angle_beta   90.00
_cell.angle_gamma   90.00
#
_symmetry.space_group_name_H-M   'P 1'
#
loop_
_entity.id
_entity.type
_entity.pdbx_description
1 polymer ?
#
loop_
_entity_poly.entity_id
_entity_poly.type
_entity_poly.pdbx_seq_one_letter_code
_entity_poly.pdbx_strand_id
1 'polypeptide(L)'
;MTATLELRAAGARVMLAPEVGAAIAAYEWHGQPVLRPTPGSALAAGDVGHFSCYPLLPFSNRVAHARLHWNKAVYALQRPLASVPHAIHGNGWRRRWTVVDAAPARAILELAHAAVGESSREWPFAYRARQTFSLDTDSLAMTLSIANAGDAAFPFGLGWHPFFPRNALTRLGFAATRIWHTDATLLPTRCARVPAKWNFEAPRAIAATTLDHCFAGWRPPATVAWPDRGLAAEISADAGCDYLVVYVPPDCDFLAVEPVTHMTDAFNRAAAGATATGTRMLAPGATFSCTMRISVSPGARDAVAV
;
A
#
# COMPACT_ATOMS: atom_id res chain seq x y z
N MET A 1 -9.29 -22.32 -8.55
CA MET A 1 -8.05 -21.59 -8.85
C MET A 1 -8.39 -20.12 -9.07
N THR A 2 -7.66 -19.20 -8.44
CA THR A 2 -7.86 -17.76 -8.65
C THR A 2 -7.53 -17.39 -10.09
N ALA A 3 -8.47 -16.74 -10.79
CA ALA A 3 -8.24 -16.26 -12.15
C ALA A 3 -7.22 -15.12 -12.11
N THR A 4 -6.25 -15.15 -13.02
CA THR A 4 -5.21 -14.12 -13.14
C THR A 4 -5.26 -13.46 -14.51
N LEU A 5 -4.85 -12.18 -14.55
CA LEU A 5 -4.65 -11.39 -15.76
C LEU A 5 -3.17 -11.01 -15.84
N GLU A 6 -2.55 -11.27 -16.97
CA GLU A 6 -1.13 -10.98 -17.17
C GLU A 6 -0.95 -9.75 -18.04
N LEU A 7 -0.06 -8.85 -17.60
CA LEU A 7 0.46 -7.74 -18.39
C LEU A 7 1.92 -8.01 -18.75
N ARG A 8 2.31 -7.65 -19.99
CA ARG A 8 3.67 -7.79 -20.51
C ARG A 8 4.11 -6.53 -21.24
N ALA A 9 5.34 -6.13 -20.98
CA ALA A 9 6.12 -5.20 -21.79
C ALA A 9 7.53 -5.77 -21.99
N ALA A 10 8.35 -5.20 -22.84
CA ALA A 10 9.68 -5.74 -23.12
C ALA A 10 10.50 -5.90 -21.83
N GLY A 11 10.77 -7.15 -21.43
CA GLY A 11 11.51 -7.50 -20.21
C GLY A 11 10.72 -7.42 -18.90
N ALA A 12 9.51 -6.86 -18.89
CA ALA A 12 8.69 -6.73 -17.69
C ALA A 12 7.42 -7.60 -17.78
N ARG A 13 7.01 -8.16 -16.63
CA ARG A 13 5.82 -9.00 -16.47
C ARG A 13 5.12 -8.71 -15.15
N VAL A 14 3.80 -8.50 -15.21
CA VAL A 14 2.95 -8.36 -14.01
C VAL A 14 1.80 -9.34 -14.09
N MET A 15 1.53 -10.03 -12.99
CA MET A 15 0.38 -10.92 -12.85
C MET A 15 -0.60 -10.31 -11.83
N LEU A 16 -1.81 -10.04 -12.27
CA LEU A 16 -2.90 -9.47 -11.47
C LEU A 16 -3.89 -10.57 -11.07
N ALA A 17 -4.50 -10.42 -9.90
CA ALA A 17 -5.60 -11.24 -9.41
C ALA A 17 -6.85 -10.36 -9.19
N PRO A 18 -7.66 -10.10 -10.21
CA PRO A 18 -8.80 -9.19 -10.13
C PRO A 18 -9.79 -9.57 -9.02
N GLU A 19 -10.07 -10.86 -8.88
CA GLU A 19 -11.03 -11.37 -7.90
C GLU A 19 -10.52 -11.32 -6.44
N VAL A 20 -9.24 -11.10 -6.24
CA VAL A 20 -8.58 -11.03 -4.93
C VAL A 20 -8.02 -9.64 -4.74
N GLY A 21 -8.90 -8.66 -4.49
CA GLY A 21 -8.52 -7.29 -4.16
C GLY A 21 -7.86 -6.50 -5.30
N ALA A 22 -7.97 -6.92 -6.57
CA ALA A 22 -7.16 -6.40 -7.66
C ALA A 22 -5.65 -6.41 -7.33
N ALA A 23 -5.22 -7.40 -6.56
CA ALA A 23 -3.86 -7.52 -6.07
C ALA A 23 -2.90 -7.94 -7.19
N ILE A 24 -1.64 -7.58 -7.03
CA ILE A 24 -0.53 -8.08 -7.85
C ILE A 24 -0.06 -9.39 -7.21
N ALA A 25 -0.01 -10.46 -8.00
CA ALA A 25 0.53 -11.74 -7.59
C ALA A 25 2.01 -11.90 -7.93
N ALA A 26 2.51 -11.19 -8.95
CA ALA A 26 3.92 -11.13 -9.30
C ALA A 26 4.23 -9.84 -10.08
N TYR A 27 5.40 -9.27 -9.88
CA TYR A 27 6.04 -8.29 -10.75
C TYR A 27 7.49 -8.68 -10.93
N GLU A 28 7.86 -8.94 -12.17
CA GLU A 28 9.19 -9.38 -12.58
C GLU A 28 9.78 -8.45 -13.64
N TRP A 29 11.10 -8.28 -13.59
CA TRP A 29 11.88 -7.55 -14.57
C TRP A 29 13.06 -8.40 -15.02
N HIS A 30 13.14 -8.70 -16.34
CA HIS A 30 14.11 -9.63 -16.93
C HIS A 30 14.20 -10.98 -16.18
N GLY A 31 13.02 -11.52 -15.78
CA GLY A 31 12.91 -12.78 -15.05
C GLY A 31 13.30 -12.70 -13.56
N GLN A 32 13.68 -11.53 -13.07
CA GLN A 32 13.97 -11.33 -11.65
C GLN A 32 12.77 -10.72 -10.92
N PRO A 33 12.37 -11.22 -9.74
CA PRO A 33 11.26 -10.66 -8.98
C PRO A 33 11.63 -9.26 -8.46
N VAL A 34 10.80 -8.27 -8.80
CA VAL A 34 10.83 -6.91 -8.26
C VAL A 34 10.01 -6.85 -6.97
N LEU A 35 8.81 -7.43 -6.99
CA LEU A 35 8.00 -7.63 -5.79
C LEU A 35 8.13 -9.08 -5.32
N ARG A 36 7.92 -9.31 -4.02
CA ARG A 36 7.89 -10.65 -3.43
C ARG A 36 6.87 -11.52 -4.16
N PRO A 37 7.24 -12.63 -4.78
CA PRO A 37 6.29 -13.50 -5.46
C PRO A 37 5.24 -14.05 -4.50
N THR A 38 3.99 -14.10 -4.94
CA THR A 38 2.91 -14.74 -4.19
C THR A 38 3.12 -16.26 -4.18
N PRO A 39 3.16 -16.93 -3.01
CA PRO A 39 3.22 -18.37 -2.97
C PRO A 39 2.05 -19.03 -3.70
N GLY A 40 2.30 -20.14 -4.41
CA GLY A 40 1.26 -20.83 -5.19
C GLY A 40 0.06 -21.26 -4.34
N SER A 41 0.30 -21.66 -3.08
CA SER A 41 -0.76 -21.99 -2.12
C SER A 41 -1.63 -20.79 -1.76
N ALA A 42 -1.02 -19.62 -1.55
CA ALA A 42 -1.75 -18.38 -1.27
C ALA A 42 -2.55 -17.90 -2.48
N LEU A 43 -1.97 -18.01 -3.69
CA LEU A 43 -2.67 -17.71 -4.94
C LEU A 43 -3.88 -18.63 -5.12
N ALA A 44 -3.72 -19.93 -4.90
CA ALA A 44 -4.81 -20.89 -5.02
C ALA A 44 -5.95 -20.64 -4.01
N ALA A 45 -5.60 -20.26 -2.79
CA ALA A 45 -6.53 -19.95 -1.70
C ALA A 45 -7.17 -18.57 -1.79
N GLY A 46 -6.62 -17.64 -2.62
CA GLY A 46 -7.01 -16.23 -2.62
C GLY A 46 -6.64 -15.51 -1.31
N ASP A 47 -5.55 -15.94 -0.65
CA ASP A 47 -5.07 -15.33 0.60
C ASP A 47 -4.29 -14.07 0.29
N VAL A 48 -5.03 -12.95 0.18
CA VAL A 48 -4.50 -11.66 -0.26
C VAL A 48 -3.36 -11.12 0.62
N GLY A 49 -3.31 -11.48 1.91
CA GLY A 49 -2.23 -11.06 2.82
C GLY A 49 -0.83 -11.54 2.39
N HIS A 50 -0.76 -12.54 1.53
CA HIS A 50 0.48 -13.09 0.98
C HIS A 50 0.77 -12.65 -0.46
N PHE A 51 -0.08 -11.78 -1.06
CA PHE A 51 0.15 -11.26 -2.40
C PHE A 51 1.29 -10.24 -2.43
N SER A 52 1.81 -10.01 -3.64
CA SER A 52 2.96 -9.12 -3.88
C SER A 52 2.65 -7.65 -3.61
N CYS A 53 1.42 -7.21 -3.91
CA CYS A 53 0.92 -5.87 -3.64
C CYS A 53 -0.60 -5.85 -3.70
N TYR A 54 -1.23 -5.04 -2.85
CA TYR A 54 -2.67 -4.80 -2.90
C TYR A 54 -3.02 -3.34 -2.61
N PRO A 55 -4.18 -2.85 -3.10
CA PRO A 55 -4.61 -1.47 -2.86
C PRO A 55 -5.12 -1.29 -1.44
N LEU A 56 -4.89 -0.12 -0.89
CA LEU A 56 -5.37 0.32 0.41
C LEU A 56 -6.44 1.38 0.20
N LEU A 57 -7.71 0.98 0.35
CA LEU A 57 -8.86 1.88 0.26
C LEU A 57 -10.08 1.29 1.01
N PRO A 58 -10.99 2.13 1.50
CA PRO A 58 -11.00 3.59 1.52
C PRO A 58 -10.13 4.20 2.62
N PHE A 59 -9.25 3.41 3.26
CA PHE A 59 -8.20 3.87 4.16
C PHE A 59 -7.02 2.90 4.17
N SER A 60 -5.85 3.40 4.53
CA SER A 60 -4.66 2.60 4.79
C SER A 60 -4.48 2.35 6.28
N ASN A 61 -3.73 1.32 6.61
CA ASN A 61 -3.35 0.98 7.99
C ASN A 61 -4.57 0.85 8.92
N ARG A 62 -4.47 1.24 10.20
CA ARG A 62 -5.44 0.92 11.26
C ARG A 62 -6.44 2.06 11.52
N VAL A 63 -7.69 1.68 11.83
CA VAL A 63 -8.67 2.53 12.52
C VAL A 63 -8.88 1.94 13.92
N ALA A 64 -8.59 2.73 14.94
CA ALA A 64 -8.52 2.30 16.34
C ALA A 64 -9.77 1.57 16.79
N HIS A 65 -9.59 0.38 17.40
CA HIS A 65 -10.64 -0.45 18.00
C HIS A 65 -11.81 -0.76 17.04
N ALA A 66 -11.57 -0.66 15.72
CA ALA A 66 -12.60 -0.80 14.69
C ALA A 66 -13.80 0.17 14.90
N ARG A 67 -13.51 1.38 15.35
CA ARG A 67 -14.50 2.44 15.60
C ARG A 67 -14.08 3.70 14.85
N LEU A 68 -14.83 4.02 13.81
CA LEU A 68 -14.63 5.25 13.04
C LEU A 68 -15.46 6.37 13.65
N HIS A 69 -14.78 7.40 14.15
CA HIS A 69 -15.42 8.63 14.64
C HIS A 69 -15.50 9.62 13.49
N TRP A 70 -16.72 9.94 13.05
CA TRP A 70 -16.94 10.88 11.94
C TRP A 70 -18.26 11.64 12.10
N ASN A 71 -18.24 12.97 11.91
CA ASN A 71 -19.44 13.84 11.97
C ASN A 71 -20.30 13.60 13.24
N LYS A 72 -19.68 13.54 14.42
CA LYS A 72 -20.32 13.28 15.73
C LYS A 72 -20.96 11.88 15.84
N ALA A 73 -20.80 11.03 14.84
CA ALA A 73 -21.23 9.63 14.86
C ALA A 73 -20.05 8.69 15.10
N VAL A 74 -20.34 7.50 15.57
CA VAL A 74 -19.37 6.40 15.70
C VAL A 74 -19.88 5.21 14.92
N TYR A 75 -19.10 4.80 13.92
CA TYR A 75 -19.39 3.65 13.07
C TYR A 75 -18.56 2.45 13.52
N ALA A 76 -19.20 1.33 13.82
CA ALA A 76 -18.51 0.09 14.13
C ALA A 76 -18.05 -0.57 12.81
N LEU A 77 -16.74 -0.74 12.65
CA LEU A 77 -16.16 -1.40 11.48
C LEU A 77 -15.87 -2.88 11.77
N GLN A 78 -15.80 -3.68 10.71
CA GLN A 78 -15.30 -5.06 10.79
C GLN A 78 -13.79 -5.07 11.07
N ARG A 79 -13.37 -6.12 11.78
CA ARG A 79 -11.95 -6.49 11.94
C ARG A 79 -11.65 -7.64 10.96
N PRO A 80 -10.96 -7.38 9.85
CA PRO A 80 -10.72 -8.41 8.84
C PRO A 80 -9.73 -9.49 9.31
N LEU A 81 -8.89 -9.16 10.29
CA LEU A 81 -7.91 -10.06 10.90
C LEU A 81 -8.25 -10.25 12.38
N ALA A 82 -8.53 -11.48 12.80
CA ALA A 82 -8.91 -11.79 14.20
C ALA A 82 -7.82 -11.43 15.21
N SER A 83 -6.55 -11.53 14.79
CA SER A 83 -5.38 -11.20 15.62
C SER A 83 -5.16 -9.69 15.81
N VAL A 84 -5.83 -8.82 15.00
CA VAL A 84 -5.67 -7.37 15.07
C VAL A 84 -6.91 -6.75 15.72
N PRO A 85 -6.80 -6.01 16.84
CA PRO A 85 -7.96 -5.42 17.53
C PRO A 85 -8.54 -4.21 16.81
N HIS A 86 -8.05 -3.86 15.64
CA HIS A 86 -8.40 -2.69 14.84
C HIS A 86 -9.01 -3.10 13.49
N ALA A 87 -9.79 -2.21 12.86
CA ALA A 87 -10.03 -2.31 11.43
C ALA A 87 -8.74 -1.94 10.69
N ILE A 88 -8.45 -2.61 9.58
CA ILE A 88 -7.20 -2.42 8.85
C ILE A 88 -7.43 -2.41 7.33
N HIS A 89 -6.76 -1.47 6.64
CA HIS A 89 -6.63 -1.36 5.18
C HIS A 89 -7.93 -1.17 4.38
N GLY A 90 -9.04 -0.84 5.07
CA GLY A 90 -10.33 -0.75 4.40
C GLY A 90 -10.84 -2.10 3.90
N ASN A 91 -11.62 -2.10 2.84
CA ASN A 91 -12.21 -3.34 2.31
C ASN A 91 -11.80 -3.65 0.87
N GLY A 92 -11.26 -2.68 0.11
CA GLY A 92 -10.95 -2.85 -1.30
C GLY A 92 -9.97 -3.98 -1.60
N TRP A 93 -8.98 -4.21 -0.73
CA TRP A 93 -7.97 -5.26 -0.88
C TRP A 93 -8.52 -6.69 -0.74
N ARG A 94 -9.75 -6.86 -0.24
CA ARG A 94 -10.41 -8.16 -0.04
C ARG A 94 -11.62 -8.39 -0.94
N ARG A 95 -12.00 -7.37 -1.72
CA ARG A 95 -13.17 -7.44 -2.59
C ARG A 95 -12.77 -7.92 -3.98
N ARG A 96 -13.74 -8.54 -4.67
CA ARG A 96 -13.60 -8.84 -6.09
C ARG A 96 -13.71 -7.54 -6.87
N TRP A 97 -12.79 -7.32 -7.79
CA TRP A 97 -12.82 -6.24 -8.78
C TRP A 97 -13.15 -6.80 -10.15
N THR A 98 -13.84 -6.01 -10.95
CA THR A 98 -14.20 -6.36 -12.32
C THR A 98 -13.20 -5.76 -13.28
N VAL A 99 -12.67 -6.57 -14.19
CA VAL A 99 -11.85 -6.08 -15.32
C VAL A 99 -12.79 -5.40 -16.30
N VAL A 100 -12.60 -4.09 -16.56
CA VAL A 100 -13.42 -3.30 -17.49
C VAL A 100 -12.69 -3.01 -18.79
N ASP A 101 -11.36 -3.07 -18.78
CA ASP A 101 -10.52 -2.94 -19.96
C ASP A 101 -9.20 -3.66 -19.74
N ALA A 102 -8.66 -4.33 -20.77
CA ALA A 102 -7.36 -4.98 -20.71
C ALA A 102 -6.68 -4.99 -22.08
N ALA A 103 -5.41 -4.65 -22.07
CA ALA A 103 -4.49 -4.70 -23.20
C ALA A 103 -3.16 -5.35 -22.75
N PRO A 104 -2.24 -5.70 -23.65
CA PRO A 104 -1.02 -6.41 -23.26
C PRO A 104 -0.21 -5.76 -22.13
N ALA A 105 -0.18 -4.43 -22.05
CA ALA A 105 0.59 -3.69 -21.06
C ALA A 105 -0.29 -2.78 -20.16
N ARG A 106 -1.60 -2.93 -20.19
CA ARG A 106 -2.54 -2.09 -19.45
C ARG A 106 -3.74 -2.88 -18.97
N ALA A 107 -4.24 -2.57 -17.76
CA ALA A 107 -5.53 -3.06 -17.30
C ALA A 107 -6.25 -1.99 -16.49
N ILE A 108 -7.59 -1.99 -16.57
CA ILE A 108 -8.46 -1.18 -15.73
C ILE A 108 -9.42 -2.10 -15.00
N LEU A 109 -9.46 -1.96 -13.69
CA LEU A 109 -10.34 -2.71 -12.81
C LEU A 109 -11.22 -1.77 -12.01
N GLU A 110 -12.47 -2.17 -11.76
CA GLU A 110 -13.43 -1.37 -11.00
C GLU A 110 -14.05 -2.18 -9.85
N LEU A 111 -14.36 -1.45 -8.79
CA LEU A 111 -15.08 -1.92 -7.61
C LEU A 111 -16.20 -0.95 -7.29
N ALA A 112 -17.40 -1.48 -7.04
CA ALA A 112 -18.50 -0.74 -6.44
C ALA A 112 -18.77 -1.29 -5.02
N HIS A 113 -18.76 -0.41 -4.04
CA HIS A 113 -19.12 -0.71 -2.67
C HIS A 113 -20.45 -0.03 -2.33
N ALA A 114 -21.46 -0.85 -2.02
CA ALA A 114 -22.74 -0.38 -1.48
C ALA A 114 -22.72 -0.56 0.05
N ALA A 115 -22.94 0.54 0.77
CA ALA A 115 -22.94 0.54 2.23
C ALA A 115 -24.29 0.06 2.80
N VAL A 116 -24.68 -1.19 2.50
CA VAL A 116 -25.96 -1.80 2.91
C VAL A 116 -25.73 -3.10 3.65
N GLY A 117 -26.57 -3.40 4.65
CA GLY A 117 -26.47 -4.61 5.43
C GLY A 117 -25.09 -4.80 6.06
N GLU A 118 -24.50 -5.98 5.93
CA GLU A 118 -23.18 -6.28 6.50
C GLU A 118 -22.04 -5.51 5.84
N SER A 119 -22.17 -5.14 4.55
CA SER A 119 -21.12 -4.37 3.87
C SER A 119 -20.94 -2.98 4.46
N SER A 120 -21.98 -2.38 5.09
CA SER A 120 -21.86 -1.12 5.83
C SER A 120 -20.90 -1.19 7.02
N ARG A 121 -20.67 -2.39 7.56
CA ARG A 121 -19.68 -2.62 8.63
C ARG A 121 -18.25 -2.74 8.11
N GLU A 122 -18.04 -2.95 6.82
CA GLU A 122 -16.70 -2.86 6.21
C GLU A 122 -16.33 -1.41 5.99
N TRP A 123 -17.28 -0.64 5.41
CA TRP A 123 -17.21 0.82 5.27
C TRP A 123 -18.63 1.41 5.18
N PRO A 124 -18.97 2.40 6.00
CA PRO A 124 -20.35 2.87 6.12
C PRO A 124 -20.82 3.83 4.99
N PHE A 125 -19.99 4.07 3.99
CA PHE A 125 -20.28 5.01 2.90
C PHE A 125 -20.13 4.33 1.54
N ALA A 126 -21.08 4.58 0.63
CA ALA A 126 -21.04 4.03 -0.71
C ALA A 126 -19.96 4.72 -1.54
N TYR A 127 -19.16 3.94 -2.28
CA TYR A 127 -18.14 4.46 -3.17
C TYR A 127 -17.96 3.58 -4.41
N ARG A 128 -17.40 4.18 -5.47
CA ARG A 128 -16.82 3.45 -6.60
C ARG A 128 -15.31 3.65 -6.57
N ALA A 129 -14.58 2.63 -6.93
CA ALA A 129 -13.13 2.71 -7.08
C ALA A 129 -12.72 2.18 -8.44
N ARG A 130 -11.63 2.75 -8.97
CA ARG A 130 -10.98 2.28 -10.20
C ARG A 130 -9.50 2.17 -9.95
N GLN A 131 -8.90 1.07 -10.41
CA GLN A 131 -7.46 0.88 -10.43
C GLN A 131 -7.00 0.68 -11.86
N THR A 132 -6.05 1.49 -12.31
CA THR A 132 -5.41 1.36 -13.61
C THR A 132 -3.98 0.92 -13.42
N PHE A 133 -3.60 -0.13 -14.12
CA PHE A 133 -2.23 -0.61 -14.23
C PHE A 133 -1.68 -0.26 -15.61
N SER A 134 -0.50 0.31 -15.65
CA SER A 134 0.22 0.60 -16.90
C SER A 134 1.65 0.12 -16.75
N LEU A 135 2.00 -0.90 -17.51
CA LEU A 135 3.33 -1.52 -17.52
C LEU A 135 4.14 -0.98 -18.67
N ASP A 136 5.35 -0.54 -18.39
CA ASP A 136 6.35 -0.17 -19.38
C ASP A 136 7.56 -1.11 -19.29
N THR A 137 8.57 -0.89 -20.11
CA THR A 137 9.81 -1.70 -20.17
C THR A 137 10.49 -1.80 -18.81
N ASP A 138 10.50 -0.72 -18.04
CA ASP A 138 11.24 -0.58 -16.79
C ASP A 138 10.41 0.00 -15.65
N SER A 139 9.09 0.12 -15.83
CA SER A 139 8.25 0.68 -14.78
C SER A 139 6.82 0.13 -14.79
N LEU A 140 6.24 0.05 -13.60
CA LEU A 140 4.82 -0.20 -13.36
C LEU A 140 4.20 1.02 -12.68
N ALA A 141 3.24 1.66 -13.36
CA ALA A 141 2.42 2.71 -12.78
C ALA A 141 1.05 2.13 -12.37
N MET A 142 0.60 2.48 -11.18
CA MET A 142 -0.69 2.10 -10.61
C MET A 142 -1.43 3.36 -10.17
N THR A 143 -2.54 3.67 -10.85
CA THR A 143 -3.42 4.78 -10.47
C THR A 143 -4.64 4.23 -9.76
N LEU A 144 -4.89 4.67 -8.54
CA LEU A 144 -6.05 4.32 -7.73
C LEU A 144 -6.94 5.54 -7.57
N SER A 145 -8.22 5.39 -7.88
CA SER A 145 -9.22 6.44 -7.70
C SER A 145 -10.39 5.95 -6.83
N ILE A 146 -10.98 6.88 -6.09
CA ILE A 146 -12.22 6.68 -5.34
C ILE A 146 -13.20 7.80 -5.66
N ALA A 147 -14.46 7.45 -5.92
CA ALA A 147 -15.56 8.38 -6.14
C ALA A 147 -16.64 8.15 -5.08
N ASN A 148 -17.16 9.21 -4.49
CA ASN A 148 -18.29 9.14 -3.57
C ASN A 148 -19.57 8.83 -4.36
N ALA A 149 -20.17 7.68 -4.13
CA ALA A 149 -21.41 7.21 -4.77
C ALA A 149 -22.64 7.37 -3.86
N GLY A 150 -22.46 7.96 -2.68
CA GLY A 150 -23.53 8.27 -1.73
C GLY A 150 -23.91 9.76 -1.72
N ASP A 151 -24.75 10.11 -0.77
CA ASP A 151 -25.32 11.45 -0.57
C ASP A 151 -24.65 12.24 0.58
N ALA A 152 -23.78 11.60 1.32
CA ALA A 152 -23.04 12.20 2.44
C ALA A 152 -21.53 12.24 2.17
N ALA A 153 -20.89 13.34 2.59
CA ALA A 153 -19.44 13.42 2.56
C ALA A 153 -18.81 12.46 3.61
N PHE A 154 -17.68 11.82 3.25
CA PHE A 154 -17.00 10.88 4.14
C PHE A 154 -15.47 11.05 4.11
N PRO A 155 -14.75 10.64 5.19
CA PRO A 155 -13.31 10.66 5.23
C PRO A 155 -12.76 9.51 4.39
N PHE A 156 -11.66 9.73 3.70
CA PHE A 156 -11.04 8.67 2.91
C PHE A 156 -9.52 8.78 2.88
N GLY A 157 -8.91 7.72 2.45
CA GLY A 157 -7.51 7.67 2.08
C GLY A 157 -7.20 6.52 1.14
N LEU A 158 -6.12 6.66 0.41
CA LEU A 158 -5.64 5.72 -0.59
C LEU A 158 -4.17 5.38 -0.34
N GLY A 159 -3.75 4.24 -0.88
CA GLY A 159 -2.37 3.81 -0.92
C GLY A 159 -2.20 2.42 -1.50
N TRP A 160 -0.99 1.89 -1.41
CA TRP A 160 -0.65 0.54 -1.84
C TRP A 160 0.26 -0.12 -0.82
N HIS A 161 0.19 -1.45 -0.77
CA HIS A 161 1.00 -2.27 0.12
C HIS A 161 1.92 -3.21 -0.69
N PRO A 162 2.97 -2.68 -1.34
CA PRO A 162 3.92 -3.49 -2.07
C PRO A 162 4.90 -4.17 -1.12
N PHE A 163 5.12 -5.47 -1.32
CA PHE A 163 6.12 -6.25 -0.63
C PHE A 163 7.31 -6.49 -1.54
N PHE A 164 8.49 -6.16 -1.08
CA PHE A 164 9.75 -6.35 -1.79
C PHE A 164 10.52 -7.52 -1.19
N PRO A 165 11.24 -8.33 -1.99
CA PRO A 165 12.15 -9.35 -1.46
C PRO A 165 13.21 -8.71 -0.55
N ARG A 166 13.57 -9.40 0.52
CA ARG A 166 14.59 -8.96 1.47
C ARG A 166 15.60 -10.08 1.72
N ASN A 167 16.88 -9.74 1.70
CA ASN A 167 17.97 -10.58 2.15
C ASN A 167 18.99 -9.74 2.96
N ALA A 168 20.11 -10.34 3.35
CA ALA A 168 21.13 -9.68 4.16
C ALA A 168 21.77 -8.45 3.49
N LEU A 169 21.78 -8.39 2.15
CA LEU A 169 22.39 -7.32 1.36
C LEU A 169 21.40 -6.25 0.93
N THR A 170 20.10 -6.47 1.14
CA THR A 170 19.06 -5.51 0.74
C THR A 170 19.27 -4.16 1.41
N ARG A 171 19.24 -3.10 0.60
CA ARG A 171 19.41 -1.70 1.04
C ARG A 171 18.10 -0.95 0.86
N LEU A 172 17.79 -0.10 1.83
CA LEU A 172 16.62 0.80 1.80
C LEU A 172 17.09 2.24 1.87
N GLY A 173 16.49 3.11 1.06
CA GLY A 173 16.71 4.55 1.06
C GLY A 173 15.39 5.31 0.94
N PHE A 174 15.19 6.34 1.75
CA PHE A 174 14.11 7.34 1.61
C PHE A 174 14.37 8.54 2.51
N ALA A 175 13.82 9.69 2.14
CA ALA A 175 13.88 10.91 2.94
C ALA A 175 12.50 11.21 3.55
N ALA A 176 12.44 11.41 4.86
CA ALA A 176 11.26 11.85 5.58
C ALA A 176 11.66 12.73 6.76
N THR A 177 10.79 13.69 7.12
CA THR A 177 11.12 14.66 8.17
C THR A 177 10.68 14.20 9.57
N ARG A 178 9.62 13.40 9.65
CA ARG A 178 9.00 13.00 10.90
C ARG A 178 8.57 11.54 10.86
N ILE A 179 8.38 10.95 12.04
CA ILE A 179 7.90 9.60 12.24
C ILE A 179 6.82 9.60 13.32
N TRP A 180 5.78 8.79 13.12
CA TRP A 180 4.80 8.50 14.12
C TRP A 180 5.23 7.29 14.96
N HIS A 181 5.56 7.53 16.24
CA HIS A 181 5.78 6.45 17.21
C HIS A 181 4.46 5.78 17.55
N THR A 182 4.51 4.48 17.82
CA THR A 182 3.33 3.65 18.11
C THR A 182 3.38 3.08 19.52
N ASP A 183 2.21 2.70 20.03
CA ASP A 183 2.08 1.84 21.21
C ASP A 183 2.23 0.34 20.85
N ALA A 184 2.01 -0.54 21.81
CA ALA A 184 2.10 -1.98 21.63
C ALA A 184 1.04 -2.53 20.66
N THR A 185 -0.03 -1.79 20.37
CA THR A 185 -1.08 -2.16 19.43
C THR A 185 -0.88 -1.54 18.03
N LEU A 186 0.26 -0.87 17.85
CA LEU A 186 0.66 -0.16 16.63
C LEU A 186 -0.23 1.06 16.31
N LEU A 187 -0.92 1.62 17.30
CA LEU A 187 -1.59 2.91 17.16
C LEU A 187 -0.61 4.05 17.41
N PRO A 188 -0.75 5.17 16.66
CA PRO A 188 0.17 6.29 16.79
C PRO A 188 0.01 6.99 18.14
N THR A 189 1.12 7.30 18.78
CA THR A 189 1.17 8.02 20.07
C THR A 189 1.65 9.45 19.92
N ARG A 190 2.82 9.65 19.34
CA ARG A 190 3.42 10.96 19.11
C ARG A 190 4.14 11.05 17.77
N CYS A 191 4.17 12.25 17.20
CA CYS A 191 4.96 12.57 16.02
C CYS A 191 6.26 13.24 16.44
N ALA A 192 7.42 12.76 15.95
CA ALA A 192 8.74 13.27 16.29
C ALA A 192 9.64 13.37 15.05
N ARG A 193 10.81 13.98 15.17
CA ARG A 193 11.85 13.89 14.14
C ARG A 193 12.27 12.44 13.97
N VAL A 194 12.65 12.06 12.75
CA VAL A 194 13.16 10.72 12.46
C VAL A 194 14.44 10.49 13.23
N PRO A 195 14.53 9.48 14.13
CA PRO A 195 15.75 9.20 14.88
C PRO A 195 16.82 8.56 13.98
N ALA A 196 18.10 8.70 14.35
CA ALA A 196 19.23 8.22 13.56
C ALA A 196 19.10 6.72 13.17
N LYS A 197 18.58 5.88 14.07
CA LYS A 197 18.40 4.43 13.80
C LYS A 197 17.42 4.15 12.66
N TRP A 198 16.51 5.06 12.34
CA TRP A 198 15.51 4.95 11.27
C TRP A 198 15.65 6.05 10.22
N ASN A 199 16.79 6.73 10.18
CA ASN A 199 17.13 7.64 9.09
C ASN A 199 17.71 6.82 7.91
N PHE A 200 17.02 6.86 6.77
CA PHE A 200 17.37 6.18 5.53
C PHE A 200 17.64 7.17 4.39
N GLU A 201 17.89 8.45 4.69
CA GLU A 201 18.20 9.45 3.66
C GLU A 201 19.44 9.07 2.85
N ALA A 202 20.45 8.48 3.50
CA ALA A 202 21.50 7.72 2.83
C ALA A 202 21.09 6.22 2.78
N PRO A 203 20.94 5.60 1.58
CA PRO A 203 20.57 4.20 1.47
C PRO A 203 21.53 3.28 2.22
N ARG A 204 20.98 2.39 3.05
CA ARG A 204 21.76 1.47 3.88
C ARG A 204 21.15 0.09 3.99
N ALA A 205 21.98 -0.91 4.35
CA ALA A 205 21.54 -2.28 4.61
C ALA A 205 20.53 -2.34 5.77
N ILE A 206 19.54 -3.21 5.62
CA ILE A 206 18.42 -3.38 6.58
C ILE A 206 18.39 -4.76 7.24
N ALA A 207 19.47 -5.55 7.12
CA ALA A 207 19.52 -6.89 7.69
C ALA A 207 19.14 -6.95 9.19
N ALA A 208 19.66 -6.01 9.99
CA ALA A 208 19.41 -5.90 11.43
C ALA A 208 18.28 -4.88 11.76
N THR A 209 17.45 -4.50 10.79
CA THR A 209 16.40 -3.50 11.00
C THR A 209 15.08 -4.17 11.30
N THR A 210 14.40 -3.72 12.36
CA THR A 210 12.97 -3.99 12.61
C THR A 210 12.24 -2.66 12.63
N LEU A 211 11.14 -2.55 11.85
CA LEU A 211 10.40 -1.31 11.66
C LEU A 211 8.94 -1.61 11.30
N ASP A 212 7.99 -0.92 11.93
CA ASP A 212 6.58 -0.84 11.53
C ASP A 212 6.06 0.54 11.92
N HIS A 213 6.35 1.52 11.07
CA HIS A 213 6.01 2.90 11.38
C HIS A 213 5.57 3.70 10.15
N CYS A 214 4.75 4.72 10.41
CA CYS A 214 4.34 5.72 9.43
C CYS A 214 5.27 6.94 9.53
N PHE A 215 5.90 7.28 8.41
CA PHE A 215 6.71 8.48 8.23
C PHE A 215 5.88 9.58 7.60
N ALA A 216 6.09 10.82 8.04
CA ALA A 216 5.44 12.01 7.51
C ALA A 216 6.45 12.98 6.90
N GLY A 217 5.99 13.77 5.92
CA GLY A 217 6.86 14.62 5.13
C GLY A 217 7.86 13.80 4.32
N TRP A 218 7.40 12.66 3.82
CA TRP A 218 8.14 11.86 2.86
C TRP A 218 8.33 12.62 1.55
N ARG A 219 9.51 12.50 1.00
CA ARG A 219 9.87 13.07 -0.31
C ARG A 219 10.27 11.91 -1.24
N PRO A 220 9.48 11.63 -2.28
CA PRO A 220 9.83 10.60 -3.26
C PRO A 220 11.18 10.90 -3.95
N PRO A 221 11.90 9.86 -4.44
CA PRO A 221 11.54 8.45 -4.34
C PRO A 221 12.00 7.80 -3.02
N ALA A 222 11.40 6.65 -2.68
CA ALA A 222 12.03 5.65 -1.84
C ALA A 222 12.75 4.63 -2.74
N THR A 223 13.82 4.02 -2.28
CA THR A 223 14.61 3.05 -3.05
C THR A 223 14.79 1.74 -2.30
N VAL A 224 14.64 0.63 -3.01
CA VAL A 224 15.02 -0.70 -2.54
C VAL A 224 16.04 -1.25 -3.52
N ALA A 225 17.24 -1.61 -3.05
CA ALA A 225 18.30 -2.12 -3.89
C ALA A 225 18.78 -3.50 -3.42
N TRP A 226 19.10 -4.34 -4.38
CA TRP A 226 19.63 -5.70 -4.20
C TRP A 226 20.99 -5.84 -4.89
N PRO A 227 22.10 -5.50 -4.20
CA PRO A 227 23.44 -5.52 -4.79
C PRO A 227 23.89 -6.89 -5.32
N ASP A 228 23.44 -7.97 -4.66
CA ASP A 228 23.70 -9.35 -5.10
C ASP A 228 23.06 -9.68 -6.44
N ARG A 229 21.97 -9.02 -6.77
CA ARG A 229 21.21 -9.19 -8.02
C ARG A 229 21.53 -8.14 -9.08
N GLY A 230 22.27 -7.10 -8.72
CA GLY A 230 22.51 -5.92 -9.57
C GLY A 230 21.21 -5.23 -9.98
N LEU A 231 20.26 -5.10 -9.06
CA LEU A 231 18.91 -4.58 -9.28
C LEU A 231 18.56 -3.51 -8.26
N ALA A 232 17.85 -2.48 -8.71
CA ALA A 232 17.25 -1.47 -7.84
C ALA A 232 15.84 -1.12 -8.30
N ALA A 233 14.97 -0.82 -7.33
CA ALA A 233 13.63 -0.30 -7.56
C ALA A 233 13.48 1.06 -6.88
N GLU A 234 12.91 2.02 -7.60
CA GLU A 234 12.50 3.32 -7.09
C GLU A 234 10.98 3.37 -6.97
N ILE A 235 10.49 3.76 -5.81
CA ILE A 235 9.08 3.90 -5.51
C ILE A 235 8.78 5.39 -5.41
N SER A 236 7.96 5.90 -6.32
CA SER A 236 7.46 7.28 -6.31
C SER A 236 5.94 7.31 -6.22
N ALA A 237 5.40 8.41 -5.75
CA ALA A 237 3.97 8.69 -5.78
C ALA A 237 3.73 10.16 -6.06
N ASP A 238 2.57 10.47 -6.63
CA ASP A 238 2.19 11.86 -6.93
C ASP A 238 1.76 12.62 -5.67
N ALA A 239 1.52 13.92 -5.84
CA ALA A 239 1.08 14.82 -4.77
C ALA A 239 -0.22 14.30 -4.14
N GLY A 240 -0.18 14.10 -2.84
CA GLY A 240 -1.27 13.55 -2.05
C GLY A 240 -0.89 12.30 -1.27
N CYS A 241 0.16 11.58 -1.65
CA CYS A 241 0.77 10.51 -0.86
C CYS A 241 1.93 11.07 -0.02
N ASP A 242 1.61 11.90 0.97
CA ASP A 242 2.60 12.61 1.81
C ASP A 242 3.17 11.76 2.94
N TYR A 243 2.70 10.52 3.06
CA TYR A 243 3.11 9.58 4.10
C TYR A 243 3.69 8.32 3.47
N LEU A 244 4.65 7.73 4.17
CA LEU A 244 5.26 6.46 3.81
C LEU A 244 5.17 5.52 5.02
N VAL A 245 4.47 4.41 4.87
CA VAL A 245 4.55 3.33 5.86
C VAL A 245 5.69 2.40 5.44
N VAL A 246 6.57 2.10 6.38
CA VAL A 246 7.66 1.15 6.17
C VAL A 246 7.54 0.04 7.19
N TYR A 247 7.44 -1.19 6.68
CA TYR A 247 7.33 -2.40 7.47
C TYR A 247 8.48 -3.34 7.14
N VAL A 248 9.33 -3.57 8.13
CA VAL A 248 10.47 -4.49 8.07
C VAL A 248 10.30 -5.46 9.24
N PRO A 249 9.56 -6.56 9.07
CA PRO A 249 9.35 -7.54 10.15
C PRO A 249 10.66 -8.26 10.49
N PRO A 250 10.83 -8.70 11.74
CA PRO A 250 11.95 -9.57 12.11
C PRO A 250 11.83 -10.91 11.37
N ASP A 251 12.97 -11.51 11.07
CA ASP A 251 13.08 -12.90 10.58
C ASP A 251 12.25 -13.23 9.32
N CYS A 252 11.92 -12.22 8.52
CA CYS A 252 11.19 -12.40 7.25
C CYS A 252 12.07 -12.02 6.06
N ASP A 253 11.78 -12.65 4.93
CA ASP A 253 12.46 -12.44 3.64
C ASP A 253 11.86 -11.31 2.79
N PHE A 254 11.10 -10.41 3.43
CA PHE A 254 10.45 -9.27 2.77
C PHE A 254 10.46 -8.00 3.63
N LEU A 255 10.18 -6.89 2.96
CA LEU A 255 9.81 -5.61 3.55
C LEU A 255 8.65 -5.01 2.74
N ALA A 256 7.89 -4.08 3.35
CA ALA A 256 6.94 -3.25 2.62
C ALA A 256 7.35 -1.78 2.67
N VAL A 257 7.12 -1.07 1.56
CA VAL A 257 7.35 0.38 1.42
C VAL A 257 6.10 0.96 0.79
N GLU A 258 5.26 1.58 1.59
CA GLU A 258 3.86 1.87 1.28
C GLU A 258 3.60 3.37 1.16
N PRO A 259 3.55 3.95 -0.04
CA PRO A 259 3.03 5.30 -0.23
C PRO A 259 1.54 5.36 0.11
N VAL A 260 1.16 6.27 1.02
CA VAL A 260 -0.20 6.42 1.49
C VAL A 260 -0.58 7.90 1.67
N THR A 261 -1.86 8.21 1.57
CA THR A 261 -2.35 9.60 1.63
C THR A 261 -2.52 10.12 3.05
N HIS A 262 -2.49 9.25 4.07
CA HIS A 262 -2.71 9.63 5.47
C HIS A 262 -1.95 8.72 6.44
N MET A 263 -1.77 9.21 7.67
CA MET A 263 -1.17 8.45 8.75
C MET A 263 -2.11 7.36 9.31
N THR A 264 -1.58 6.45 10.12
CA THR A 264 -2.38 5.46 10.88
C THR A 264 -3.40 6.17 11.78
N ASP A 265 -4.64 5.68 11.83
CA ASP A 265 -5.75 6.20 12.64
C ASP A 265 -6.08 7.68 12.39
N ALA A 266 -5.84 8.14 11.16
CA ALA A 266 -5.90 9.54 10.77
C ALA A 266 -7.28 10.16 11.04
N PHE A 267 -8.36 9.44 10.72
CA PHE A 267 -9.73 9.95 10.81
C PHE A 267 -10.15 10.22 12.25
N ASN A 268 -9.87 9.28 13.17
CA ASN A 268 -10.18 9.44 14.58
C ASN A 268 -9.35 10.57 15.20
N ARG A 269 -8.08 10.67 14.80
CA ARG A 269 -7.21 11.75 15.28
C ARG A 269 -7.65 13.11 14.75
N ALA A 270 -8.06 13.21 13.50
CA ALA A 270 -8.64 14.43 12.96
C ALA A 270 -9.96 14.80 13.67
N ALA A 271 -10.83 13.83 13.94
CA ALA A 271 -12.06 14.04 14.71
C ALA A 271 -11.79 14.51 16.17
N ALA A 272 -10.64 14.11 16.74
CA ALA A 272 -10.14 14.57 18.04
C ALA A 272 -9.36 15.91 17.96
N GLY A 273 -9.33 16.59 16.82
CA GLY A 273 -8.71 17.90 16.62
C GLY A 273 -7.23 17.86 16.22
N ALA A 274 -6.66 16.67 15.91
CA ALA A 274 -5.30 16.63 15.41
C ALA A 274 -5.20 17.19 13.98
N THR A 275 -4.16 17.98 13.74
CA THR A 275 -3.80 18.52 12.41
C THR A 275 -2.76 17.64 11.73
N ALA A 276 -2.54 17.84 10.42
CA ALA A 276 -1.54 17.13 9.65
C ALA A 276 -1.65 15.57 9.76
N THR A 277 -2.90 15.07 9.72
CA THR A 277 -3.19 13.63 9.72
C THR A 277 -3.25 13.04 8.31
N GLY A 278 -3.36 13.89 7.29
CA GLY A 278 -3.62 13.48 5.91
C GLY A 278 -5.09 13.11 5.64
N THR A 279 -5.98 13.26 6.64
CA THR A 279 -7.41 13.04 6.45
C THR A 279 -7.96 13.96 5.37
N ARG A 280 -8.59 13.37 4.38
CA ARG A 280 -9.32 14.05 3.30
C ARG A 280 -10.80 13.74 3.41
N MET A 281 -11.61 14.63 2.87
CA MET A 281 -13.06 14.47 2.79
C MET A 281 -13.48 14.38 1.33
N LEU A 282 -14.31 13.41 1.00
CA LEU A 282 -14.87 13.21 -0.33
C LEU A 282 -16.34 13.62 -0.33
N ALA A 283 -16.65 14.74 -0.97
CA ALA A 283 -18.03 15.23 -1.12
C ALA A 283 -18.84 14.29 -2.05
N PRO A 284 -20.18 14.27 -1.95
CA PRO A 284 -21.02 13.52 -2.88
C PRO A 284 -20.68 13.80 -4.34
N GLY A 285 -20.53 12.75 -5.16
CA GLY A 285 -20.16 12.83 -6.57
C GLY A 285 -18.70 13.22 -6.86
N ALA A 286 -17.93 13.64 -5.85
CA ALA A 286 -16.51 13.97 -6.04
C ALA A 286 -15.66 12.71 -6.24
N THR A 287 -14.55 12.89 -6.95
CA THR A 287 -13.55 11.84 -7.19
C THR A 287 -12.16 12.35 -6.78
N PHE A 288 -11.37 11.47 -6.19
CA PHE A 288 -9.95 11.69 -5.94
C PHE A 288 -9.14 10.53 -6.52
N SER A 289 -7.95 10.81 -7.00
CA SER A 289 -7.01 9.79 -7.49
C SER A 289 -5.59 10.13 -7.09
N CYS A 290 -4.76 9.10 -6.97
CA CYS A 290 -3.31 9.19 -6.85
C CYS A 290 -2.66 8.05 -7.62
N THR A 291 -1.37 8.22 -7.93
CA THR A 291 -0.57 7.25 -8.69
C THR A 291 0.67 6.90 -7.92
N MET A 292 0.96 5.60 -7.77
CA MET A 292 2.26 5.08 -7.39
C MET A 292 2.95 4.51 -8.63
N ARG A 293 4.28 4.72 -8.73
CA ARG A 293 5.13 4.13 -9.76
C ARG A 293 6.28 3.38 -9.11
N ILE A 294 6.55 2.19 -9.61
CA ILE A 294 7.75 1.42 -9.30
C ILE A 294 8.59 1.38 -10.57
N SER A 295 9.72 2.08 -10.58
CA SER A 295 10.69 2.07 -11.67
C SER A 295 11.85 1.15 -11.31
N VAL A 296 12.31 0.36 -12.28
CA VAL A 296 13.36 -0.65 -12.08
C VAL A 296 14.56 -0.31 -12.94
N SER A 297 15.75 -0.47 -12.40
CA SER A 297 17.00 -0.22 -13.12
C SER A 297 18.09 -1.21 -12.68
N PRO A 298 19.15 -1.37 -13.52
CA PRO A 298 20.37 -2.01 -13.05
C PRO A 298 20.89 -1.27 -11.79
N GLY A 299 21.13 -2.01 -10.72
CA GLY A 299 21.72 -1.50 -9.49
C GLY A 299 23.24 -1.69 -9.46
N ALA A 300 23.92 -0.94 -8.60
CA ALA A 300 25.33 -1.21 -8.31
C ALA A 300 25.46 -2.61 -7.70
N ARG A 301 26.41 -3.38 -8.18
CA ARG A 301 26.82 -4.66 -7.56
C ARG A 301 27.88 -4.39 -6.52
N ASP A 302 27.65 -4.78 -5.29
CA ASP A 302 28.75 -4.89 -4.33
C ASP A 302 29.65 -6.04 -4.80
N ALA A 303 30.98 -5.82 -4.83
CA ALA A 303 31.90 -6.88 -5.07
C ALA A 303 31.69 -7.96 -3.97
N VAL A 304 31.21 -9.13 -4.37
CA VAL A 304 31.13 -10.26 -3.44
C VAL A 304 32.57 -10.53 -3.00
N ALA A 305 32.90 -10.23 -1.76
CA ALA A 305 34.16 -10.69 -1.18
C ALA A 305 34.12 -12.22 -1.20
N VAL A 306 34.95 -12.81 -2.08
CA VAL A 306 35.19 -14.26 -2.20
C VAL A 306 35.92 -14.74 -0.96
#